data_df8e1731abf032f337069105cfaba19a
#
_entry.id   df8e1731abf032f337069105cfaba19a
#
_cell.length_a   1.000
_cell.length_b   1.000
_cell.length_c   1.000
_cell.angle_alpha   90.00
_cell.angle_beta   90.00
_cell.angle_gamma   90.00
#
_symmetry.space_group_name_H-M   'P 1'
#
loop_
_entity.id
_entity.type
_entity.pdbx_description
1 polymer ?
#
loop_
_entity_poly.entity_id
_entity_poly.type
_entity_poly.pdbx_seq_one_letter_code
_entity_poly.pdbx_strand_id
1 'polypeptide(L)'
;MSIYEKILNEIKADYYIQNYANDGQRFIAWYLFNILKQDRNQTKDAITDGADDKQIDAIVVDDEKQLIHIIQGKFTSGNQIDAEPLREVLSSWIQLRDLVKLQQVSNAKLQVKLAEVAKAFEDEYEDNFELITTSNLTDSAKKDLET
;
A
#
# COMPACT_ATOMS: atom_id res chain seq x y z
N MET A 1 -23.01 11.45 -1.15
CA MET A 1 -22.10 10.46 -1.76
C MET A 1 -20.92 10.20 -0.82
N SER A 2 -20.66 8.95 -0.51
CA SER A 2 -19.55 8.57 0.37
C SER A 2 -18.20 8.78 -0.32
N ILE A 3 -17.11 8.77 0.45
CA ILE A 3 -15.76 8.83 -0.11
C ILE A 3 -15.50 7.61 -1.01
N TYR A 4 -16.02 6.42 -0.63
CA TYR A 4 -15.94 5.22 -1.45
C TYR A 4 -16.56 5.44 -2.83
N GLU A 5 -17.78 5.98 -2.88
CA GLU A 5 -18.48 6.21 -4.14
C GLU A 5 -17.79 7.24 -5.01
N LYS A 6 -17.24 8.30 -4.40
CA LYS A 6 -16.50 9.33 -5.13
C LYS A 6 -15.27 8.74 -5.80
N ILE A 7 -14.49 7.99 -5.07
CA ILE A 7 -13.28 7.35 -5.59
C ILE A 7 -13.64 6.29 -6.63
N LEU A 8 -14.68 5.49 -6.37
CA LEU A 8 -15.15 4.48 -7.32
C LEU A 8 -15.49 5.10 -8.68
N ASN A 9 -16.16 6.25 -8.67
CA ASN A 9 -16.48 6.96 -9.91
C ASN A 9 -15.22 7.41 -10.66
N GLU A 10 -14.20 7.89 -9.96
CA GLU A 10 -12.95 8.33 -10.57
C GLU A 10 -12.16 7.17 -11.17
N ILE A 11 -12.08 6.04 -10.49
CA ILE A 11 -11.30 4.89 -10.95
C ILE A 11 -12.00 4.06 -12.03
N LYS A 12 -13.22 4.42 -12.43
CA LYS A 12 -13.90 3.85 -13.60
C LYS A 12 -13.38 4.40 -14.92
N ALA A 13 -12.55 5.45 -14.89
CA ALA A 13 -11.97 6.01 -16.09
C ALA A 13 -11.14 4.97 -16.85
N ASP A 14 -11.11 5.07 -18.17
CA ASP A 14 -10.47 4.08 -19.04
C ASP A 14 -9.02 3.81 -18.66
N TYR A 15 -8.28 4.84 -18.27
CA TYR A 15 -6.88 4.68 -17.87
C TYR A 15 -6.73 3.64 -16.74
N TYR A 16 -7.55 3.73 -15.71
CA TYR A 16 -7.47 2.79 -14.58
C TYR A 16 -7.90 1.39 -14.99
N ILE A 17 -8.97 1.28 -15.78
CA ILE A 17 -9.49 0.00 -16.23
C ILE A 17 -8.47 -0.74 -17.08
N GLN A 18 -7.75 -0.04 -17.95
CA GLN A 18 -6.80 -0.64 -18.88
C GLN A 18 -5.48 -1.01 -18.21
N ASN A 19 -5.09 -0.32 -17.14
CA ASN A 19 -3.76 -0.49 -16.55
C ASN A 19 -3.74 -1.27 -15.24
N TYR A 20 -4.89 -1.45 -14.57
CA TYR A 20 -4.96 -2.12 -13.28
C TYR A 20 -6.09 -3.13 -13.27
N ALA A 21 -5.84 -4.30 -12.65
CA ALA A 21 -6.68 -5.48 -12.81
C ALA A 21 -8.01 -5.42 -12.04
N ASN A 22 -8.06 -4.68 -10.93
CA ASN A 22 -9.23 -4.65 -10.06
C ASN A 22 -9.34 -3.32 -9.33
N ASP A 23 -10.47 -3.10 -8.64
CA ASP A 23 -10.72 -1.85 -7.94
C ASP A 23 -9.75 -1.58 -6.81
N GLY A 24 -9.26 -2.62 -6.15
CA GLY A 24 -8.25 -2.46 -5.10
C GLY A 24 -6.96 -1.85 -5.63
N GLN A 25 -6.44 -2.38 -6.73
CA GLN A 25 -5.25 -1.82 -7.40
C GLN A 25 -5.52 -0.41 -7.91
N ARG A 26 -6.70 -0.18 -8.48
CA ARG A 26 -7.09 1.13 -9.00
C ARG A 26 -7.14 2.18 -7.89
N PHE A 27 -7.62 1.80 -6.72
CA PHE A 27 -7.63 2.67 -5.54
C PHE A 27 -6.20 3.04 -5.12
N ILE A 28 -5.30 2.09 -5.07
CA ILE A 28 -3.89 2.34 -4.76
C ILE A 28 -3.29 3.31 -5.79
N ALA A 29 -3.52 3.08 -7.08
CA ALA A 29 -3.05 3.98 -8.13
C ALA A 29 -3.62 5.39 -7.97
N TRP A 30 -4.90 5.50 -7.66
CA TRP A 30 -5.55 6.79 -7.39
C TRP A 30 -4.85 7.54 -6.25
N TYR A 31 -4.54 6.85 -5.16
CA TYR A 31 -3.84 7.41 -4.01
C TYR A 31 -2.44 7.92 -4.42
N LEU A 32 -1.70 7.12 -5.17
CA LEU A 32 -0.35 7.49 -5.58
C LEU A 32 -0.36 8.71 -6.50
N PHE A 33 -1.33 8.81 -7.42
CA PHE A 33 -1.46 9.99 -8.29
C PHE A 33 -1.88 11.24 -7.53
N ASN A 34 -2.92 11.13 -6.70
CA ASN A 34 -3.60 12.32 -6.14
C ASN A 34 -3.00 12.77 -4.82
N ILE A 35 -2.51 11.86 -4.01
CA ILE A 35 -1.99 12.18 -2.67
C ILE A 35 -0.47 12.25 -2.69
N LEU A 36 0.21 11.24 -3.23
CA LEU A 36 1.67 11.21 -3.26
C LEU A 36 2.27 11.84 -4.52
N LYS A 37 1.42 12.28 -5.46
CA LYS A 37 1.83 13.02 -6.66
C LYS A 37 2.83 12.27 -7.54
N GLN A 38 2.70 10.95 -7.60
CA GLN A 38 3.52 10.12 -8.48
C GLN A 38 3.02 10.22 -9.93
N ASP A 39 3.93 10.12 -10.91
CA ASP A 39 3.53 10.04 -12.31
C ASP A 39 3.07 8.62 -12.68
N ARG A 40 2.65 8.41 -13.93
CA ARG A 40 2.12 7.11 -14.37
C ARG A 40 3.15 6.00 -14.28
N ASN A 41 4.39 6.26 -14.65
CA ASN A 41 5.46 5.26 -14.61
C ASN A 41 5.86 4.94 -13.18
N GLN A 42 6.01 5.95 -12.35
CA GLN A 42 6.33 5.79 -10.93
C GLN A 42 5.24 4.99 -10.21
N THR A 43 3.98 5.29 -10.49
CA THR A 43 2.84 4.60 -9.90
C THR A 43 2.83 3.12 -10.27
N LYS A 44 3.01 2.82 -11.55
CA LYS A 44 3.01 1.44 -12.02
C LYS A 44 4.16 0.65 -11.44
N ASP A 45 5.33 1.27 -11.32
CA ASP A 45 6.51 0.66 -10.72
C ASP A 45 6.33 0.41 -9.22
N ALA A 46 5.64 1.30 -8.52
CA ALA A 46 5.46 1.22 -7.07
C ALA A 46 4.49 0.11 -6.64
N ILE A 47 3.51 -0.24 -7.47
CA ILE A 47 2.50 -1.23 -7.11
C ILE A 47 3.11 -2.64 -7.18
N THR A 48 3.08 -3.33 -6.03
CA THR A 48 3.69 -4.65 -5.88
C THR A 48 2.64 -5.77 -5.84
N ASP A 49 1.39 -5.43 -6.02
CA ASP A 49 0.24 -6.31 -5.82
C ASP A 49 0.42 -7.68 -6.49
N GLY A 50 0.13 -8.73 -5.72
CA GLY A 50 0.21 -10.11 -6.13
C GLY A 50 -0.13 -11.01 -4.95
N ALA A 51 -0.33 -12.31 -5.21
CA ALA A 51 -0.78 -13.26 -4.19
C ALA A 51 0.20 -13.38 -3.03
N ASP A 52 1.48 -13.15 -3.27
CA ASP A 52 2.56 -13.36 -2.29
C ASP A 52 3.11 -12.07 -1.71
N ASP A 53 2.45 -10.93 -1.88
CA ASP A 53 2.99 -9.64 -1.47
C ASP A 53 2.88 -9.32 0.02
N LYS A 54 2.37 -10.27 0.81
CA LYS A 54 2.34 -10.14 2.27
C LYS A 54 1.60 -8.91 2.79
N GLN A 55 0.46 -8.57 2.17
CA GLN A 55 -0.35 -7.40 2.54
C GLN A 55 0.34 -6.07 2.27
N ILE A 56 1.28 -6.06 1.32
CA ILE A 56 1.91 -4.82 0.87
C ILE A 56 1.47 -4.58 -0.57
N ASP A 57 0.71 -3.52 -0.80
CA ASP A 57 0.16 -3.22 -2.13
C ASP A 57 1.06 -2.31 -2.94
N ALA A 58 1.81 -1.43 -2.29
CA ALA A 58 2.73 -0.54 -2.98
C ALA A 58 3.87 -0.12 -2.07
N ILE A 59 5.03 0.14 -2.69
CA ILE A 59 6.19 0.70 -2.01
C ILE A 59 6.70 1.85 -2.86
N VAL A 60 6.81 3.04 -2.25
CA VAL A 60 7.35 4.24 -2.89
C VAL A 60 8.61 4.67 -2.15
N VAL A 61 9.73 4.74 -2.86
CA VAL A 61 10.97 5.30 -2.31
C VAL A 61 11.10 6.73 -2.82
N ASP A 62 10.96 7.71 -1.93
CA ASP A 62 11.05 9.13 -2.26
C ASP A 62 12.45 9.63 -1.91
N ASP A 63 13.32 9.71 -2.92
CA ASP A 63 14.71 10.13 -2.75
C ASP A 63 14.82 11.58 -2.34
N GLU A 64 13.91 12.43 -2.78
CA GLU A 64 13.90 13.85 -2.47
C GLU A 64 13.66 14.10 -0.99
N LYS A 65 12.70 13.38 -0.41
CA LYS A 65 12.34 13.51 1.02
C LYS A 65 13.07 12.52 1.89
N GLN A 66 13.82 11.58 1.30
CA GLN A 66 14.49 10.50 2.01
C GLN A 66 13.51 9.68 2.84
N LEU A 67 12.39 9.30 2.21
CA LEU A 67 11.27 8.65 2.87
C LEU A 67 10.81 7.44 2.06
N ILE A 68 10.47 6.35 2.76
CA ILE A 68 9.93 5.15 2.16
C ILE A 68 8.47 5.03 2.59
N HIS A 69 7.55 4.98 1.60
CA HIS A 69 6.13 4.75 1.86
C HIS A 69 5.82 3.28 1.62
N ILE A 70 5.30 2.59 2.61
CA ILE A 70 4.90 1.18 2.52
C ILE A 70 3.39 1.16 2.75
N ILE A 71 2.64 0.79 1.70
CA ILE A 71 1.22 1.08 1.62
C ILE A 71 0.40 -0.19 1.49
N GLN A 72 -0.62 -0.32 2.32
CA GLN A 72 -1.69 -1.30 2.23
C GLN A 72 -3.02 -0.57 2.07
N GLY A 73 -3.82 -0.98 1.10
CA GLY A 73 -5.13 -0.38 0.85
C GLY A 73 -6.28 -1.32 1.20
N LYS A 74 -7.36 -0.75 1.71
CA LYS A 74 -8.63 -1.44 1.93
C LYS A 74 -9.73 -0.63 1.27
N PHE A 75 -10.03 -0.93 0.01
CA PHE A 75 -11.08 -0.26 -0.75
C PHE A 75 -12.39 -1.01 -0.56
N THR A 76 -13.26 -0.46 0.27
CA THR A 76 -14.48 -1.15 0.66
C THR A 76 -15.65 -0.18 0.85
N SER A 77 -16.85 -0.64 0.50
CA SER A 77 -18.09 0.07 0.77
C SER A 77 -18.58 -0.15 2.20
N GLY A 78 -17.95 -1.03 2.97
CA GLY A 78 -18.30 -1.30 4.35
C GLY A 78 -18.07 -0.08 5.23
N ASN A 79 -18.74 -0.05 6.38
CA ASN A 79 -18.69 1.12 7.26
C ASN A 79 -17.43 1.14 8.13
N GLN A 80 -16.85 -0.02 8.41
CA GLN A 80 -15.74 -0.11 9.35
C GLN A 80 -14.79 -1.25 8.99
N ILE A 81 -13.51 -1.08 9.36
CA ILE A 81 -12.49 -2.12 9.30
C ILE A 81 -12.29 -2.63 10.73
N ASP A 82 -12.43 -3.93 10.91
CA ASP A 82 -12.27 -4.57 12.20
C ASP A 82 -10.78 -4.84 12.52
N ALA A 83 -10.53 -5.28 13.74
CA ALA A 83 -9.18 -5.50 14.27
C ALA A 83 -8.42 -6.60 13.56
N GLU A 84 -9.09 -7.70 13.17
CA GLU A 84 -8.41 -8.85 12.56
C GLU A 84 -7.70 -8.51 11.24
N PRO A 85 -8.36 -7.89 10.26
CA PRO A 85 -7.65 -7.46 9.05
C PRO A 85 -6.51 -6.49 9.33
N LEU A 86 -6.68 -5.59 10.30
CA LEU A 86 -5.64 -4.65 10.68
C LEU A 86 -4.43 -5.36 11.28
N ARG A 87 -4.66 -6.37 12.11
CA ARG A 87 -3.57 -7.18 12.69
C ARG A 87 -2.77 -7.89 11.62
N GLU A 88 -3.42 -8.39 10.57
CA GLU A 88 -2.74 -9.02 9.45
C GLU A 88 -1.81 -8.04 8.75
N VAL A 89 -2.26 -6.81 8.52
CA VAL A 89 -1.45 -5.75 7.92
C VAL A 89 -0.26 -5.41 8.82
N LEU A 90 -0.50 -5.20 10.10
CA LEU A 90 0.56 -4.87 11.06
C LEU A 90 1.60 -6.00 11.16
N SER A 91 1.15 -7.25 11.13
CA SER A 91 2.05 -8.41 11.13
C SER A 91 2.95 -8.41 9.89
N SER A 92 2.40 -8.08 8.72
CA SER A 92 3.17 -8.00 7.48
C SER A 92 4.21 -6.87 7.53
N TRP A 93 3.85 -5.74 8.11
CA TRP A 93 4.79 -4.62 8.28
C TRP A 93 5.94 -4.98 9.20
N ILE A 94 5.66 -5.73 10.27
CA ILE A 94 6.71 -6.23 11.16
C ILE A 94 7.65 -7.19 10.39
N GLN A 95 7.09 -8.08 9.58
CA GLN A 95 7.86 -9.00 8.76
C GLN A 95 8.75 -8.29 7.75
N LEU A 96 8.34 -7.11 7.28
CA LEU A 96 9.13 -6.32 6.34
C LEU A 96 10.50 -5.94 6.93
N ARG A 97 10.59 -5.82 8.22
CA ARG A 97 11.87 -5.54 8.89
C ARG A 97 12.86 -6.68 8.72
N ASP A 98 12.36 -7.88 8.47
CA ASP A 98 13.19 -9.03 8.08
C ASP A 98 13.16 -9.15 6.55
N LEU A 99 13.88 -8.27 5.88
CA LEU A 99 13.88 -8.19 4.42
C LEU A 99 14.32 -9.49 3.78
N VAL A 100 15.24 -10.22 4.41
CA VAL A 100 15.72 -11.49 3.87
C VAL A 100 14.58 -12.49 3.78
N LYS A 101 13.80 -12.60 4.84
CA LYS A 101 12.66 -13.52 4.89
C LYS A 101 11.61 -13.17 3.84
N LEU A 102 11.25 -11.90 3.71
CA LEU A 102 10.28 -11.45 2.71
C LEU A 102 10.78 -11.67 1.30
N GLN A 103 12.06 -11.42 1.02
CA GLN A 103 12.65 -11.67 -0.29
C GLN A 103 12.55 -13.14 -0.70
N GLN A 104 12.62 -14.05 0.25
CA GLN A 104 12.52 -15.48 -0.02
C GLN A 104 11.10 -15.95 -0.36
N VAL A 105 10.07 -15.29 0.15
CA VAL A 105 8.69 -15.77 0.05
C VAL A 105 7.77 -14.89 -0.80
N SER A 106 8.24 -13.73 -1.25
CA SER A 106 7.43 -12.77 -1.99
C SER A 106 7.57 -12.97 -3.51
N ASN A 107 6.64 -12.38 -4.26
CA ASN A 107 6.72 -12.40 -5.72
C ASN A 107 7.94 -11.62 -6.23
N ALA A 108 8.31 -11.86 -7.50
CA ALA A 108 9.53 -11.28 -8.09
C ALA A 108 9.50 -9.75 -8.08
N LYS A 109 8.35 -9.15 -8.32
CA LYS A 109 8.22 -7.69 -8.35
C LYS A 109 8.46 -7.09 -6.96
N LEU A 110 7.92 -7.72 -5.92
CA LEU A 110 8.16 -7.28 -4.55
C LEU A 110 9.62 -7.45 -4.16
N GLN A 111 10.28 -8.52 -4.62
CA GLN A 111 11.71 -8.72 -4.36
C GLN A 111 12.56 -7.58 -4.90
N VAL A 112 12.26 -7.10 -6.11
CA VAL A 112 12.97 -5.96 -6.71
C VAL A 112 12.76 -4.71 -5.84
N LYS A 113 11.53 -4.46 -5.39
CA LYS A 113 11.23 -3.33 -4.53
C LYS A 113 11.92 -3.44 -3.16
N LEU A 114 11.98 -4.64 -2.61
CA LEU A 114 12.67 -4.86 -1.34
C LEU A 114 14.18 -4.57 -1.44
N ALA A 115 14.79 -4.84 -2.58
CA ALA A 115 16.18 -4.47 -2.82
C ALA A 115 16.36 -2.95 -2.80
N GLU A 116 15.43 -2.19 -3.41
CA GLU A 116 15.44 -0.73 -3.35
C GLU A 116 15.27 -0.22 -1.92
N VAL A 117 14.36 -0.85 -1.15
CA VAL A 117 14.11 -0.50 0.24
C VAL A 117 15.36 -0.76 1.09
N ALA A 118 16.03 -1.89 0.88
CA ALA A 118 17.26 -2.24 1.59
C ALA A 118 18.33 -1.18 1.37
N LYS A 119 18.50 -0.73 0.13
CA LYS A 119 19.43 0.34 -0.19
C LYS A 119 19.06 1.65 0.50
N ALA A 120 17.77 2.00 0.50
CA ALA A 120 17.28 3.22 1.16
C ALA A 120 17.53 3.17 2.67
N PHE A 121 17.38 2.01 3.30
CA PHE A 121 17.71 1.84 4.72
C PHE A 121 19.20 2.05 4.98
N GLU A 122 20.06 1.56 4.09
CA GLU A 122 21.51 1.83 4.19
C GLU A 122 21.81 3.31 4.12
N ASP A 123 21.02 4.07 3.34
CA ASP A 123 21.15 5.51 3.20
C ASP A 123 20.40 6.29 4.30
N GLU A 124 19.90 5.58 5.33
CA GLU A 124 19.22 6.13 6.49
C GLU A 124 17.90 6.84 6.19
N TYR A 125 17.17 6.40 5.16
CA TYR A 125 15.82 6.90 4.90
C TYR A 125 14.86 6.43 5.99
N GLU A 126 13.91 7.28 6.33
CA GLU A 126 12.83 6.91 7.25
C GLU A 126 11.77 6.09 6.53
N ASP A 127 11.14 5.15 7.23
CA ASP A 127 10.02 4.37 6.71
C ASP A 127 8.69 4.87 7.30
N ASN A 128 7.66 4.80 6.48
CA ASN A 128 6.31 5.21 6.85
C ASN A 128 5.33 4.13 6.40
N PHE A 129 4.72 3.43 7.36
CA PHE A 129 3.72 2.40 7.08
C PHE A 129 2.35 3.05 7.02
N GLU A 130 1.64 2.86 5.90
CA GLU A 130 0.38 3.54 5.65
C GLU A 130 -0.72 2.52 5.34
N LEU A 131 -1.77 2.54 6.14
CA LEU A 131 -3.01 1.86 5.81
C LEU A 131 -3.99 2.89 5.28
N ILE A 132 -4.35 2.80 4.00
CA ILE A 132 -5.32 3.70 3.39
C ILE A 132 -6.65 2.99 3.19
N THR A 133 -7.73 3.66 3.52
CA THR A 133 -9.05 3.06 3.45
C THR A 133 -10.13 4.09 3.20
N THR A 134 -11.23 3.63 2.63
CA THR A 134 -12.46 4.41 2.46
C THR A 134 -13.45 4.18 3.61
N SER A 135 -13.08 3.42 4.62
CA SER A 135 -13.91 3.09 5.78
C SER A 135 -13.27 3.55 7.07
N ASN A 136 -14.10 3.67 8.12
CA ASN A 136 -13.62 3.95 9.47
C ASN A 136 -13.11 2.67 10.13
N LEU A 137 -12.25 2.83 11.14
CA LEU A 137 -11.81 1.70 11.96
C LEU A 137 -12.79 1.46 13.10
N THR A 138 -12.97 0.20 13.50
CA THR A 138 -13.71 -0.13 14.72
C THR A 138 -12.90 0.32 15.94
N ASP A 139 -13.53 0.38 17.10
CA ASP A 139 -12.84 0.71 18.36
C ASP A 139 -11.73 -0.29 18.66
N SER A 140 -11.97 -1.57 18.41
CA SER A 140 -10.98 -2.64 18.55
C SER A 140 -9.76 -2.39 17.66
N ALA A 141 -9.99 -2.04 16.39
CA ALA A 141 -8.92 -1.77 15.42
C ALA A 141 -8.12 -0.54 15.83
N LYS A 142 -8.80 0.53 16.28
CA LYS A 142 -8.11 1.74 16.76
C LYS A 142 -7.21 1.45 17.95
N LYS A 143 -7.68 0.60 18.85
CA LYS A 143 -6.91 0.21 20.03
C LYS A 143 -5.64 -0.55 19.65
N ASP A 144 -5.73 -1.45 18.66
CA ASP A 144 -4.56 -2.18 18.16
C ASP A 144 -3.52 -1.23 17.55
N LEU A 145 -3.95 -0.14 16.90
CA LEU A 145 -3.02 0.86 16.35
C LEU A 145 -2.27 1.63 17.42
N GLU A 146 -2.87 1.81 18.59
CA GLU A 146 -2.26 2.55 19.70
C GLU A 146 -1.18 1.75 20.44
N THR A 147 -1.16 0.46 20.23
CA THR A 147 -0.14 -0.41 20.82
C THR A 147 0.95 -0.74 19.82
#